data_fbcff14cf57929e0409f8641dedd6eaa
#
_entry.id   fbcff14cf57929e0409f8641dedd6eaa
#
_cell.length_a   1.000
_cell.length_b   1.000
_cell.length_c   1.000
_cell.angle_alpha   90.00
_cell.angle_beta   90.00
_cell.angle_gamma   90.00
#
_symmetry.space_group_name_H-M   'P 1'
#
loop_
_entity.id
_entity.type
_entity.pdbx_description
1 polymer ?
#
loop_
_entity_poly.entity_id
_entity_poly.type
_entity_poly.pdbx_seq_one_letter_code
_entity_poly.pdbx_strand_id
1 'polypeptide(L)' 'MTDLLLQYRACGAECRDDYLRQVAHENGLPLACVRRIADELGESEDFGALVLVCEERCGRAQ' A
#
# COMPACT_ATOMS: atom_id res chain seq x y z
N MET A 1 3.90 -16.86 -12.96
CA MET A 1 4.00 -16.31 -11.59
C MET A 1 4.26 -14.81 -11.65
N THR A 2 3.51 -14.06 -10.89
CA THR A 2 3.65 -12.62 -10.90
C THR A 2 4.84 -12.20 -10.03
N ASP A 3 5.73 -11.41 -10.59
CA ASP A 3 6.85 -10.86 -9.83
C ASP A 3 6.39 -9.57 -9.16
N LEU A 4 6.19 -9.61 -7.85
CA LEU A 4 5.72 -8.45 -7.10
C LEU A 4 6.70 -7.27 -7.17
N LEU A 5 7.99 -7.57 -7.22
CA LEU A 5 8.99 -6.49 -7.32
C LEU A 5 8.82 -5.71 -8.61
N LEU A 6 8.50 -6.38 -9.71
CA LEU A 6 8.24 -5.70 -10.97
C LEU A 6 6.99 -4.82 -10.88
N GLN A 7 5.98 -5.28 -10.14
CA GLN A 7 4.77 -4.48 -9.94
C GLN A 7 5.06 -3.22 -9.13
N TYR A 8 5.87 -3.33 -8.08
CA TYR A 8 6.25 -2.15 -7.29
C TYR A 8 7.00 -1.15 -8.15
N ARG A 9 7.93 -1.63 -8.98
CA ARG A 9 8.72 -0.76 -9.86
C ARG A 9 7.85 -0.10 -10.92
N ALA A 10 6.86 -0.82 -11.42
CA ALA A 10 5.92 -0.25 -12.39
C ALA A 10 5.12 0.91 -11.79
N CYS A 11 4.92 0.91 -10.48
CA CYS A 11 4.25 2.00 -9.77
C CYS A 11 5.22 3.11 -9.35
N GLY A 12 6.49 3.00 -9.70
CA GLY A 12 7.50 3.99 -9.34
C GLY A 12 8.20 3.73 -8.03
N ALA A 13 7.96 2.58 -7.40
CA ALA A 13 8.59 2.20 -6.14
C ALA A 13 9.77 1.27 -6.40
N GLU A 14 10.83 1.39 -5.60
CA GLU A 14 11.98 0.51 -5.73
C GLU A 14 11.76 -0.83 -5.03
N CYS A 15 10.91 -0.85 -4.02
CA CYS A 15 10.62 -2.05 -3.25
C CYS A 15 9.28 -1.88 -2.54
N ARG A 16 8.88 -2.91 -1.78
CA ARG A 16 7.60 -2.87 -1.07
C ARG A 16 7.51 -1.71 -0.08
N ASP A 17 8.60 -1.45 0.66
CA ASP A 17 8.61 -0.34 1.61
C ASP A 17 8.33 1.00 0.92
N ASP A 18 8.97 1.22 -0.22
CA ASP A 18 8.73 2.43 -1.01
C ASP A 18 7.28 2.52 -1.46
N TYR A 19 6.75 1.40 -1.92
CA TYR A 19 5.35 1.34 -2.35
C TYR A 19 4.40 1.70 -1.21
N LEU A 20 4.64 1.13 -0.03
CA LEU A 20 3.81 1.43 1.14
C LEU A 20 3.89 2.90 1.54
N ARG A 21 5.06 3.51 1.40
CA ARG A 21 5.21 4.94 1.64
C ARG A 21 4.38 5.77 0.67
N GLN A 22 4.38 5.38 -0.60
CA GLN A 22 3.57 6.07 -1.60
C GLN A 22 2.09 5.97 -1.26
N VAL A 23 1.63 4.77 -0.92
CA VAL A 23 0.24 4.56 -0.55
C VAL A 23 -0.13 5.40 0.68
N ALA A 24 0.73 5.43 1.68
CA ALA A 24 0.50 6.23 2.88
C ALA A 24 0.40 7.72 2.54
N HIS A 25 1.33 8.20 1.73
CA HIS A 25 1.37 9.60 1.33
C HIS A 25 0.13 10.00 0.53
N GLU A 26 -0.25 9.17 -0.44
CA GLU A 26 -1.39 9.45 -1.30
C GLU A 26 -2.70 9.47 -0.53
N ASN A 27 -2.80 8.69 0.54
CA ASN A 27 -4.02 8.60 1.34
C ASN A 27 -3.96 9.44 2.62
N GLY A 28 -2.85 10.13 2.86
CA GLY A 28 -2.69 10.95 4.06
C GLY A 28 -2.67 10.14 5.35
N LEU A 29 -2.17 8.90 5.28
CA LEU A 29 -2.11 8.01 6.44
C LEU A 29 -0.68 7.85 6.93
N PRO A 30 -0.48 7.56 8.24
CA PRO A 30 0.85 7.25 8.74
C PRO A 30 1.38 5.97 8.11
N LEU A 31 2.67 5.94 7.80
CA LEU A 31 3.29 4.74 7.24
C LEU A 31 3.10 3.51 8.13
N ALA A 32 3.20 3.70 9.44
CA ALA A 32 3.01 2.59 10.39
C ALA A 32 1.62 1.96 10.25
N CYS A 33 0.60 2.77 10.00
CA CYS A 33 -0.76 2.29 9.80
C CYS A 33 -0.85 1.45 8.52
N VAL A 34 -0.31 1.97 7.42
CA VAL A 34 -0.33 1.26 6.14
C VAL A 34 0.46 -0.06 6.24
N ARG A 35 1.61 -0.03 6.89
CA ARG A 35 2.42 -1.23 7.09
C ARG A 35 1.65 -2.30 7.84
N ARG A 36 0.97 -1.91 8.90
CA ARG A 36 0.20 -2.86 9.69
C ARG A 36 -0.91 -3.51 8.88
N ILE A 37 -1.63 -2.71 8.10
CA ILE A 37 -2.67 -3.23 7.23
C ILE A 37 -2.08 -4.17 6.19
N ALA A 38 -0.98 -3.77 5.58
CA ALA A 38 -0.31 -4.60 4.57
C ALA A 38 0.16 -5.93 5.13
N ASP A 39 0.67 -5.93 6.37
CA ASP A 39 1.11 -7.16 7.00
C ASP A 39 -0.06 -8.10 7.31
N GLU A 40 -1.19 -7.56 7.69
CA GLU A 40 -2.38 -8.34 7.97
C GLU A 40 -2.97 -8.96 6.69
N LEU A 41 -2.94 -8.22 5.58
CA LEU A 41 -3.50 -8.68 4.32
C LEU A 41 -2.54 -9.55 3.52
N GLY A 42 -1.24 -9.32 3.64
CA GLY A 42 -0.22 -10.03 2.89
C GLY A 42 0.16 -9.33 1.59
N GLU A 43 1.32 -9.69 1.06
CA GLU A 43 1.87 -9.04 -0.13
C GLU A 43 0.97 -9.16 -1.36
N SER A 44 0.25 -10.27 -1.48
CA SER A 44 -0.61 -10.49 -2.65
C SER A 44 -1.77 -9.50 -2.73
N GLU A 45 -2.08 -8.84 -1.62
CA GLU A 45 -3.19 -7.87 -1.56
C GLU A 45 -2.72 -6.42 -1.64
N ASP A 46 -1.42 -6.18 -1.84
CA ASP A 46 -0.87 -4.82 -1.87
C ASP A 46 -1.47 -3.95 -2.97
N PHE A 47 -1.87 -4.54 -4.08
CA PHE A 47 -2.43 -3.80 -5.22
C PHE A 47 -3.95 -3.88 -5.29
N GLY A 48 -4.58 -4.53 -4.32
CA GLY A 48 -6.03 -4.71 -4.30
C GLY A 48 -6.62 -4.26 -2.98
N ALA A 49 -6.80 -5.21 -2.05
CA ALA A 49 -7.45 -4.92 -0.77
C ALA A 49 -6.76 -3.82 0.03
N LEU A 50 -5.43 -3.77 0.00
CA LEU A 50 -4.69 -2.73 0.73
C LEU A 50 -5.10 -1.34 0.26
N VAL A 51 -5.15 -1.13 -1.05
CA VAL A 51 -5.52 0.17 -1.60
C VAL A 51 -6.95 0.53 -1.20
N LEU A 52 -7.86 -0.42 -1.28
CA LEU A 52 -9.26 -0.18 -0.92
C LEU A 52 -9.41 0.18 0.57
N VAL A 53 -8.73 -0.55 1.45
CA VAL A 53 -8.78 -0.26 2.88
C VAL A 53 -8.20 1.13 3.18
N CYS A 54 -7.09 1.48 2.55
CA CYS A 54 -6.48 2.79 2.74
C CYS A 54 -7.38 3.92 2.25
N GLU A 55 -8.06 3.71 1.13
CA GLU A 55 -8.99 4.70 0.61
C GLU A 55 -10.18 4.90 1.54
N GLU A 56 -10.69 3.82 2.12
CA GLU A 56 -11.77 3.92 3.09
C GLU A 56 -11.35 4.71 4.32
N ARG A 57 -10.16 4.44 4.84
CA ARG A 57 -9.66 5.15 6.01
C ARG A 57 -9.41 6.61 5.70
N CYS A 58 -8.90 6.92 4.52
CA CYS A 58 -8.71 8.29 4.08
C CYS A 58 -10.04 9.02 4.00
N GLY A 59 -11.06 8.38 3.43
CA GLY A 59 -12.39 8.96 3.33
C GLY A 59 -13.00 9.28 4.69
N ARG A 60 -12.72 8.47 5.69
CA ARG A 60 -13.25 8.71 7.04
C ARG A 60 -12.57 9.86 7.75
N ALA A 61 -11.35 10.17 7.36
CA ALA A 61 -10.60 11.25 7.98
C ALA A 61 -11.15 12.63 7.62
N GLN A 62 -12.05 12.66 6.68
CA GLN A 62 -12.74 13.88 6.31
C GLN A 62 -14.07 13.98 7.07
#